data_2b5f9f602d72b0dfd160a3f73e25108b
#
_entry.id   2b5f9f602d72b0dfd160a3f73e25108b
#
_cell.length_a   1.000
_cell.length_b   1.000
_cell.length_c   1.000
_cell.angle_alpha   90.00
_cell.angle_beta   90.00
_cell.angle_gamma   90.00
#
_symmetry.space_group_name_H-M   'P 1'
#
loop_
_entity.id
_entity.type
_entity.pdbx_description
1 polymer ?
#
loop_
_entity_poly.entity_id
_entity_poly.type
_entity_poly.pdbx_seq_one_letter_code
_entity_poly.pdbx_strand_id
1 'polypeptide(L)'
;MTKRMITICVLAAMLLSCASCGSTETGNDETTKSGGTDTTVGDTTAEPTEYDKYPLPEKDMDGFNLRFCNYDDSWLTWTIKTLDVEEENGDKLNDAVYARNRRVEAKYNCQITEELVANPGNSMSGYIMSGDDLYDIIMVHDEAVSSLYCQGYLDSWDTLEFADTSRSWWDNNANEVFQIGGKQFAAVGDFTLSMVCRGFVMLFNKDMVSDLNLDESLYDMVRDNKWTLDGYASIAKNFVKDLNGDGTMDGNDQYATTGAVKLHFGSLVTGCGVKYISTDSEGVPQFAIPGNTYAFDVFEKIFNIHNGTNIFYNIVKADVHDGSNEATTFFKNKQTAFHGTSMRGVANFRDANFDIGILPYPKYDENQENYYILTSGGTVATIPVTLPEDRHENVGILLDALCRDSQQNLLPTYKEIVLKTKYARDEDSAEMLDIIFGSLTYDLGLSVWPQDTYYKYMESYLKMTDNFSSTTDKIKSIVEKDISDLVSSLDK
;
A
#
# COMPACT_ATOMS: atom_id res chain seq x y z
N MET A 1 -43.19 0.86 41.51
CA MET A 1 -44.59 1.25 41.23
C MET A 1 -44.66 1.66 39.77
N THR A 2 -45.24 0.76 38.96
CA THR A 2 -46.34 1.02 38.00
C THR A 2 -45.98 1.95 36.83
N LYS A 3 -46.09 1.61 35.62
CA LYS A 3 -46.88 0.72 34.73
C LYS A 3 -46.15 0.63 33.37
N ARG A 4 -45.85 -0.47 32.76
CA ARG A 4 -46.65 -1.41 31.95
C ARG A 4 -47.47 -0.80 30.82
N MET A 5 -47.04 -1.25 29.58
CA MET A 5 -47.87 -1.68 28.44
C MET A 5 -48.49 -0.61 27.53
N ILE A 6 -48.19 -0.77 26.26
CA ILE A 6 -49.10 -0.98 25.12
C ILE A 6 -48.17 -1.18 23.91
N THR A 7 -47.88 -2.36 23.41
CA THR A 7 -48.63 -3.38 22.66
C THR A 7 -48.81 -3.06 21.18
N ILE A 8 -48.06 -3.83 20.36
CA ILE A 8 -48.49 -4.66 19.22
C ILE A 8 -49.53 -4.00 18.27
N CYS A 9 -49.17 -3.95 17.05
CA CYS A 9 -49.89 -4.23 15.82
C CYS A 9 -49.40 -3.34 14.68
N VAL A 10 -48.67 -3.87 13.77
CA VAL A 10 -48.95 -3.92 12.31
C VAL A 10 -47.95 -4.87 11.70
N LEU A 11 -48.31 -6.13 11.71
CA LEU A 11 -47.85 -7.12 10.74
C LEU A 11 -48.99 -7.31 9.73
N ALA A 12 -48.60 -7.55 8.50
CA ALA A 12 -49.44 -7.97 7.40
C ALA A 12 -50.03 -6.87 6.50
N ALA A 13 -49.36 -6.66 5.40
CA ALA A 13 -49.99 -6.62 4.06
C ALA A 13 -48.92 -6.27 3.01
N MET A 14 -48.46 -7.29 2.26
CA MET A 14 -48.16 -7.21 0.82
C MET A 14 -47.49 -8.52 0.36
N LEU A 15 -48.33 -9.51 0.25
CA LEU A 15 -48.14 -10.59 -0.69
C LEU A 15 -49.33 -10.50 -1.65
N LEU A 16 -49.08 -10.81 -2.93
CA LEU A 16 -50.02 -10.97 -4.04
C LEU A 16 -50.13 -9.80 -5.02
N SER A 17 -49.42 -9.96 -6.13
CA SER A 17 -50.00 -9.86 -7.48
C SER A 17 -49.05 -10.46 -8.51
N CYS A 18 -49.19 -11.76 -8.69
CA CYS A 18 -48.85 -12.45 -9.94
C CYS A 18 -50.13 -12.68 -10.73
N ALA A 19 -49.98 -12.61 -12.05
CA ALA A 19 -50.84 -13.13 -13.09
C ALA A 19 -52.10 -12.35 -13.48
N SER A 20 -52.11 -11.90 -14.72
CA SER A 20 -53.22 -12.11 -15.64
C SER A 20 -52.75 -12.15 -17.08
N CYS A 21 -52.88 -13.32 -17.68
CA CYS A 21 -53.01 -13.55 -19.11
C CYS A 21 -54.37 -13.02 -19.60
N GLY A 22 -54.44 -12.55 -20.85
CA GLY A 22 -55.68 -12.22 -21.53
C GLY A 22 -55.46 -12.05 -23.03
N SER A 23 -55.75 -13.12 -23.75
CA SER A 23 -55.83 -13.27 -25.22
C SER A 23 -56.97 -12.50 -25.88
N THR A 24 -56.84 -12.19 -27.18
CA THR A 24 -57.69 -12.65 -28.32
C THR A 24 -57.27 -11.92 -29.59
N GLU A 25 -56.88 -12.69 -30.58
CA GLU A 25 -57.48 -13.00 -31.91
C GLU A 25 -57.72 -11.81 -32.84
N THR A 26 -57.23 -11.86 -34.06
CA THR A 26 -57.56 -12.56 -35.34
C THR A 26 -56.60 -12.00 -36.40
N GLY A 27 -55.98 -12.70 -37.27
CA GLY A 27 -56.27 -13.65 -38.26
C GLY A 27 -55.66 -13.31 -39.60
N ASN A 28 -55.19 -14.32 -40.30
CA ASN A 28 -54.93 -14.55 -41.71
C ASN A 28 -53.47 -14.63 -42.22
N ASP A 29 -53.15 -15.88 -42.48
CA ASP A 29 -52.50 -16.50 -43.65
C ASP A 29 -51.61 -15.62 -44.58
N GLU A 30 -50.38 -16.07 -44.73
CA GLU A 30 -49.85 -16.62 -45.98
C GLU A 30 -48.49 -17.32 -45.79
N THR A 31 -48.42 -18.53 -46.31
CA THR A 31 -47.30 -19.43 -46.42
C THR A 31 -46.17 -18.87 -47.28
N THR A 32 -44.94 -18.97 -46.81
CA THR A 32 -43.79 -19.38 -47.65
C THR A 32 -42.70 -20.06 -46.83
N LYS A 33 -42.37 -21.24 -47.31
CA LYS A 33 -41.22 -22.07 -46.90
C LYS A 33 -39.92 -21.35 -47.23
N SER A 34 -38.92 -21.37 -46.32
CA SER A 34 -37.56 -21.81 -46.67
C SER A 34 -36.60 -21.73 -45.48
N GLY A 35 -35.83 -22.76 -45.29
CA GLY A 35 -34.44 -22.74 -44.84
C GLY A 35 -34.23 -22.73 -43.33
N GLY A 36 -34.08 -23.90 -42.76
CA GLY A 36 -33.40 -24.04 -41.49
C GLY A 36 -31.96 -23.58 -41.62
N THR A 37 -31.59 -22.56 -40.83
CA THR A 37 -30.22 -22.31 -40.44
C THR A 37 -30.09 -22.69 -38.98
N ASP A 38 -29.42 -23.78 -38.78
CA ASP A 38 -28.89 -24.23 -37.49
C ASP A 38 -27.98 -23.14 -36.98
N THR A 39 -28.47 -22.31 -36.06
CA THR A 39 -27.61 -21.39 -35.28
C THR A 39 -27.02 -22.25 -34.17
N THR A 40 -25.84 -22.82 -34.45
CA THR A 40 -24.92 -23.25 -33.42
C THR A 40 -24.68 -22.03 -32.51
N VAL A 41 -25.21 -22.10 -31.31
CA VAL A 41 -24.78 -21.24 -30.19
C VAL A 41 -23.30 -21.54 -30.02
N GLY A 42 -22.48 -20.65 -30.51
CA GLY A 42 -21.04 -20.70 -30.25
C GLY A 42 -20.85 -20.60 -28.74
N ASP A 43 -20.40 -21.69 -28.18
CA ASP A 43 -19.87 -21.72 -26.82
C ASP A 43 -18.66 -20.80 -26.81
N THR A 44 -18.86 -19.52 -26.43
CA THR A 44 -17.77 -18.61 -26.11
C THR A 44 -17.20 -19.09 -24.80
N THR A 45 -16.31 -20.08 -24.86
CA THR A 45 -15.43 -20.39 -23.74
C THR A 45 -14.64 -19.10 -23.41
N ALA A 46 -14.94 -18.49 -22.28
CA ALA A 46 -14.13 -17.40 -21.74
C ALA A 46 -12.67 -17.85 -21.70
N GLU A 47 -11.75 -16.94 -22.04
CA GLU A 47 -10.33 -17.29 -21.91
C GLU A 47 -10.03 -17.67 -20.45
N PRO A 48 -9.20 -18.73 -20.23
CA PRO A 48 -8.87 -19.16 -18.89
C PRO A 48 -8.20 -18.03 -18.12
N THR A 49 -8.66 -17.80 -16.90
CA THR A 49 -8.08 -16.83 -15.98
C THR A 49 -6.65 -17.24 -15.61
N GLU A 50 -5.88 -16.33 -14.98
CA GLU A 50 -4.56 -16.70 -14.47
C GLU A 50 -4.65 -17.79 -13.40
N TYR A 51 -5.69 -17.80 -12.57
CA TYR A 51 -5.95 -18.86 -11.59
C TYR A 51 -6.15 -20.23 -12.24
N ASP A 52 -6.79 -20.27 -13.40
CA ASP A 52 -7.00 -21.54 -14.16
C ASP A 52 -5.71 -22.04 -14.82
N LYS A 53 -4.79 -21.13 -15.15
CA LYS A 53 -3.49 -21.48 -15.73
C LYS A 53 -2.52 -22.05 -14.69
N TYR A 54 -2.66 -21.64 -13.44
CA TYR A 54 -1.82 -22.06 -12.32
C TYR A 54 -2.65 -22.61 -11.17
N PRO A 55 -3.29 -23.79 -11.35
CA PRO A 55 -4.17 -24.37 -10.33
C PRO A 55 -3.36 -24.81 -9.11
N LEU A 56 -3.89 -24.53 -7.92
CA LEU A 56 -3.37 -25.13 -6.69
C LEU A 56 -3.90 -26.57 -6.54
N PRO A 57 -3.11 -27.47 -5.93
CA PRO A 57 -3.56 -28.83 -5.65
C PRO A 57 -4.85 -28.86 -4.83
N GLU A 58 -5.75 -29.80 -5.17
CA GLU A 58 -6.82 -30.17 -4.25
C GLU A 58 -6.24 -31.14 -3.21
N LYS A 59 -6.11 -30.67 -1.97
CA LYS A 59 -5.44 -31.41 -0.90
C LYS A 59 -6.18 -31.25 0.41
N ASP A 60 -6.53 -32.39 1.05
CA ASP A 60 -6.92 -32.39 2.45
C ASP A 60 -5.63 -32.41 3.30
N MET A 61 -5.45 -31.37 4.12
CA MET A 61 -4.24 -31.19 4.92
C MET A 61 -4.35 -31.77 6.35
N ASP A 62 -5.43 -32.51 6.63
CA ASP A 62 -5.64 -33.27 7.88
C ASP A 62 -5.41 -32.41 9.15
N GLY A 63 -5.93 -31.19 9.15
CA GLY A 63 -5.81 -30.25 10.27
C GLY A 63 -4.46 -29.56 10.39
N PHE A 64 -3.67 -29.50 9.30
CA PHE A 64 -2.42 -28.72 9.27
C PHE A 64 -2.65 -27.30 9.79
N ASN A 65 -1.76 -26.80 10.65
CA ASN A 65 -1.80 -25.44 11.16
C ASN A 65 -0.73 -24.59 10.50
N LEU A 66 -1.14 -23.55 9.73
CA LEU A 66 -0.25 -22.48 9.24
C LEU A 66 -0.07 -21.46 10.35
N ARG A 67 1.18 -21.30 10.83
CA ARG A 67 1.51 -20.53 12.04
C ARG A 67 2.26 -19.26 11.67
N PHE A 68 1.63 -18.11 11.93
CA PHE A 68 2.25 -16.80 11.76
C PHE A 68 2.75 -16.26 13.10
N CYS A 69 3.92 -15.59 13.08
CA CYS A 69 4.35 -14.68 14.14
C CYS A 69 4.29 -13.24 13.61
N ASN A 70 3.66 -12.34 14.33
CA ASN A 70 3.51 -10.96 13.88
C ASN A 70 3.62 -9.97 15.05
N TYR A 71 3.63 -8.67 14.74
CA TYR A 71 3.70 -7.60 15.74
C TYR A 71 2.39 -7.42 16.49
N ASP A 72 2.48 -7.26 17.80
CA ASP A 72 1.41 -6.69 18.62
C ASP A 72 1.31 -5.16 18.42
N ASP A 73 0.44 -4.49 19.20
CA ASP A 73 0.23 -3.05 19.11
C ASP A 73 1.18 -2.21 19.99
N SER A 74 2.21 -2.83 20.60
CA SER A 74 3.12 -2.12 21.49
C SER A 74 4.10 -1.20 20.75
N TRP A 75 4.44 -1.52 19.50
CA TRP A 75 5.37 -0.75 18.72
C TRP A 75 4.86 -0.42 17.32
N LEU A 76 4.50 -1.40 16.50
CA LEU A 76 4.13 -1.20 15.09
C LEU A 76 2.63 -0.86 14.98
N THR A 77 2.30 0.44 15.08
CA THR A 77 0.91 0.92 15.08
C THR A 77 0.48 1.63 13.79
N TRP A 78 1.40 1.88 12.87
CA TRP A 78 1.19 2.70 11.67
C TRP A 78 0.90 1.90 10.40
N THR A 79 0.66 0.60 10.51
CA THR A 79 0.28 -0.28 9.40
C THR A 79 -0.92 -1.15 9.77
N ILE A 80 -1.52 -1.82 8.80
CA ILE A 80 -2.53 -2.86 8.98
C ILE A 80 -1.80 -4.19 8.88
N LYS A 81 -1.69 -4.90 9.98
CA LYS A 81 -0.86 -6.10 10.09
C LYS A 81 -1.63 -7.40 10.35
N THR A 82 -2.93 -7.30 10.62
CA THR A 82 -3.77 -8.45 10.99
C THR A 82 -3.84 -9.51 9.90
N LEU A 83 -3.46 -10.72 10.22
CA LEU A 83 -3.51 -11.90 9.36
C LEU A 83 -4.64 -12.85 9.75
N ASP A 84 -4.95 -12.93 11.05
CA ASP A 84 -6.03 -13.74 11.60
C ASP A 84 -6.86 -12.95 12.60
N VAL A 85 -8.14 -13.31 12.75
CA VAL A 85 -9.07 -12.77 13.73
C VAL A 85 -9.97 -13.89 14.23
N GLU A 86 -10.29 -13.86 15.54
CA GLU A 86 -11.03 -14.93 16.20
C GLU A 86 -12.51 -14.98 15.76
N GLU A 87 -13.14 -13.80 15.54
CA GLU A 87 -14.57 -13.70 15.21
C GLU A 87 -14.90 -12.46 14.37
N GLU A 88 -16.05 -12.49 13.73
CA GLU A 88 -16.64 -11.30 13.11
C GLU A 88 -17.13 -10.34 14.19
N ASN A 89 -16.87 -9.03 14.02
CA ASN A 89 -17.24 -8.00 15.01
C ASN A 89 -18.02 -6.83 14.41
N GLY A 90 -18.37 -6.92 13.11
CA GLY A 90 -19.07 -5.87 12.36
C GLY A 90 -18.16 -4.81 11.77
N ASP A 91 -16.86 -4.84 12.03
CA ASP A 91 -15.87 -4.08 11.25
C ASP A 91 -15.62 -4.78 9.92
N LYS A 92 -15.79 -4.06 8.82
CA LYS A 92 -15.71 -4.64 7.47
C LYS A 92 -14.38 -5.30 7.15
N LEU A 93 -13.29 -4.73 7.66
CA LEU A 93 -11.96 -5.27 7.39
C LEU A 93 -11.72 -6.53 8.21
N ASN A 94 -12.07 -6.50 9.49
CA ASN A 94 -12.05 -7.67 10.37
C ASN A 94 -12.86 -8.81 9.77
N ASP A 95 -14.11 -8.53 9.39
CA ASP A 95 -15.03 -9.55 8.85
C ASP A 95 -14.52 -10.12 7.50
N ALA A 96 -13.85 -9.29 6.68
CA ALA A 96 -13.23 -9.76 5.44
C ALA A 96 -12.03 -10.68 5.69
N VAL A 97 -11.19 -10.38 6.68
CA VAL A 97 -10.07 -11.26 7.11
C VAL A 97 -10.62 -12.58 7.63
N TYR A 98 -11.63 -12.52 8.53
CA TYR A 98 -12.28 -13.71 9.06
C TYR A 98 -12.83 -14.60 7.94
N ALA A 99 -13.63 -14.01 7.07
CA ALA A 99 -14.28 -14.76 5.98
C ALA A 99 -13.25 -15.38 5.01
N ARG A 100 -12.15 -14.68 4.68
CA ARG A 100 -11.04 -15.21 3.89
C ARG A 100 -10.44 -16.46 4.54
N ASN A 101 -10.06 -16.36 5.82
CA ASN A 101 -9.42 -17.46 6.51
C ASN A 101 -10.37 -18.68 6.58
N ARG A 102 -11.65 -18.47 6.92
CA ARG A 102 -12.64 -19.58 6.94
C ARG A 102 -12.82 -20.27 5.60
N ARG A 103 -12.74 -19.52 4.47
CA ARG A 103 -12.81 -20.14 3.13
C ARG A 103 -11.59 -21.01 2.84
N VAL A 104 -10.39 -20.53 3.13
CA VAL A 104 -9.14 -21.26 2.91
C VAL A 104 -9.08 -22.50 3.82
N GLU A 105 -9.40 -22.35 5.11
CA GLU A 105 -9.42 -23.46 6.07
C GLU A 105 -10.42 -24.54 5.69
N ALA A 106 -11.63 -24.16 5.29
CA ALA A 106 -12.64 -25.11 4.85
C ALA A 106 -12.24 -25.86 3.57
N LYS A 107 -11.54 -25.17 2.63
CA LYS A 107 -11.09 -25.77 1.38
C LYS A 107 -10.00 -26.83 1.60
N TYR A 108 -9.06 -26.56 2.50
CA TYR A 108 -7.87 -27.39 2.68
C TYR A 108 -7.90 -28.25 3.94
N ASN A 109 -8.96 -28.19 4.75
CA ASN A 109 -9.03 -28.82 6.07
C ASN A 109 -7.79 -28.49 6.91
N CYS A 110 -7.54 -27.19 7.12
CA CYS A 110 -6.39 -26.66 7.85
C CYS A 110 -6.84 -25.63 8.87
N GLN A 111 -5.89 -25.07 9.61
CA GLN A 111 -6.06 -23.95 10.52
C GLN A 111 -5.05 -22.86 10.16
N ILE A 112 -5.41 -21.61 10.43
CA ILE A 112 -4.54 -20.44 10.29
C ILE A 112 -4.50 -19.78 11.66
N THR A 113 -3.29 -19.58 12.21
CA THR A 113 -3.10 -18.96 13.51
C THR A 113 -2.04 -17.87 13.46
N GLU A 114 -2.24 -16.81 14.24
CA GLU A 114 -1.32 -15.69 14.37
C GLU A 114 -0.96 -15.49 15.84
N GLU A 115 0.32 -15.53 16.17
CA GLU A 115 0.82 -15.14 17.49
C GLU A 115 1.41 -13.73 17.40
N LEU A 116 0.96 -12.84 18.29
CA LEU A 116 1.38 -11.46 18.33
C LEU A 116 2.45 -11.25 19.41
N VAL A 117 3.58 -10.70 19.00
CA VAL A 117 4.72 -10.38 19.89
C VAL A 117 5.18 -8.95 19.67
N ALA A 118 5.88 -8.37 20.64
CA ALA A 118 6.32 -6.97 20.56
C ALA A 118 7.23 -6.68 19.36
N ASN A 119 8.15 -7.58 19.04
CA ASN A 119 9.04 -7.47 17.88
C ASN A 119 9.49 -8.87 17.40
N PRO A 120 8.85 -9.43 16.37
CA PRO A 120 9.19 -10.74 15.81
C PRO A 120 10.65 -10.86 15.37
N GLY A 121 11.19 -9.83 14.68
CA GLY A 121 12.58 -9.84 14.22
C GLY A 121 13.60 -9.94 15.34
N ASN A 122 13.38 -9.21 16.44
CA ASN A 122 14.25 -9.29 17.61
C ASN A 122 14.13 -10.65 18.34
N SER A 123 12.95 -11.26 18.32
CA SER A 123 12.69 -12.55 18.97
C SER A 123 13.21 -13.73 18.15
N MET A 124 13.39 -13.56 16.85
CA MET A 124 13.76 -14.62 15.89
C MET A 124 15.06 -15.31 16.27
N SER A 125 16.08 -14.57 16.71
CA SER A 125 17.36 -15.16 17.13
C SER A 125 17.21 -16.20 18.26
N GLY A 126 16.30 -15.93 19.20
CA GLY A 126 16.00 -16.86 20.29
C GLY A 126 15.38 -18.17 19.78
N TYR A 127 14.42 -18.08 18.88
CA TYR A 127 13.74 -19.24 18.28
C TYR A 127 14.69 -20.10 17.46
N ILE A 128 15.53 -19.47 16.63
CA ILE A 128 16.49 -20.20 15.79
C ILE A 128 17.60 -20.84 16.62
N MET A 129 18.15 -20.16 17.62
CA MET A 129 19.20 -20.70 18.48
C MET A 129 18.72 -21.87 19.36
N SER A 130 17.45 -21.91 19.73
CA SER A 130 16.85 -23.04 20.44
C SER A 130 16.50 -24.22 19.51
N GLY A 131 16.47 -23.98 18.18
CA GLY A 131 16.03 -24.96 17.20
C GLY A 131 14.52 -25.22 17.25
N ASP A 132 13.77 -24.25 17.78
CA ASP A 132 12.32 -24.38 17.95
C ASP A 132 11.60 -24.23 16.62
N ASP A 133 10.74 -25.17 16.30
CA ASP A 133 9.76 -25.11 15.20
C ASP A 133 8.45 -24.50 15.69
N LEU A 134 8.44 -23.19 15.91
CA LEU A 134 7.27 -22.47 16.44
C LEU A 134 6.38 -21.88 15.34
N TYR A 135 6.99 -21.33 14.30
CA TYR A 135 6.30 -20.56 13.28
C TYR A 135 6.73 -21.01 11.88
N ASP A 136 5.81 -20.92 10.93
CA ASP A 136 6.07 -21.18 9.53
C ASP A 136 6.49 -19.91 8.79
N ILE A 137 5.82 -18.79 9.14
CA ILE A 137 6.09 -17.45 8.59
C ILE A 137 6.24 -16.46 9.74
N ILE A 138 7.29 -15.65 9.67
CA ILE A 138 7.54 -14.58 10.63
C ILE A 138 7.46 -13.26 9.87
N MET A 139 6.50 -12.41 10.28
CA MET A 139 6.35 -11.06 9.75
C MET A 139 7.36 -10.13 10.42
N VAL A 140 8.27 -9.55 9.64
CA VAL A 140 9.27 -8.63 10.16
C VAL A 140 9.11 -7.25 9.53
N HIS A 141 9.52 -6.21 10.26
CA HIS A 141 9.62 -4.88 9.67
C HIS A 141 10.62 -4.91 8.51
N ASP A 142 10.31 -4.25 7.41
CA ASP A 142 11.13 -4.28 6.20
C ASP A 142 12.60 -3.87 6.46
N GLU A 143 12.87 -2.94 7.39
CA GLU A 143 14.24 -2.56 7.80
C GLU A 143 15.04 -3.71 8.47
N ALA A 144 14.39 -4.76 8.96
CA ALA A 144 15.06 -5.84 9.65
C ALA A 144 15.59 -6.93 8.70
N VAL A 145 15.09 -7.01 7.47
CA VAL A 145 15.35 -8.12 6.54
C VAL A 145 16.84 -8.34 6.32
N SER A 146 17.61 -7.30 5.97
CA SER A 146 19.05 -7.42 5.68
C SER A 146 19.83 -7.97 6.87
N SER A 147 19.56 -7.43 8.07
CA SER A 147 20.23 -7.87 9.28
C SER A 147 19.93 -9.33 9.61
N LEU A 148 18.67 -9.75 9.53
CA LEU A 148 18.25 -11.13 9.80
C LEU A 148 18.84 -12.10 8.78
N TYR A 149 18.88 -11.67 7.52
CA TYR A 149 19.50 -12.46 6.46
C TYR A 149 21.01 -12.64 6.67
N CYS A 150 21.75 -11.54 6.93
CA CYS A 150 23.19 -11.60 7.20
C CYS A 150 23.54 -12.48 8.41
N GLN A 151 22.60 -12.64 9.35
CA GLN A 151 22.75 -13.55 10.51
C GLN A 151 22.44 -15.01 10.17
N GLY A 152 21.96 -15.31 8.96
CA GLY A 152 21.59 -16.65 8.53
C GLY A 152 20.30 -17.17 9.17
N TYR A 153 19.36 -16.27 9.47
CA TYR A 153 18.09 -16.63 10.13
C TYR A 153 16.94 -16.84 9.14
N LEU A 154 17.11 -16.41 7.89
CA LEU A 154 16.08 -16.47 6.86
C LEU A 154 16.41 -17.53 5.82
N ASP A 155 15.42 -18.34 5.46
CA ASP A 155 15.46 -19.23 4.31
C ASP A 155 14.94 -18.53 3.04
N SER A 156 15.27 -19.07 1.88
CA SER A 156 14.82 -18.54 0.59
C SER A 156 13.37 -18.95 0.28
N TRP A 157 12.59 -18.03 -0.31
CA TRP A 157 11.22 -18.30 -0.79
C TRP A 157 11.18 -19.38 -1.87
N ASP A 158 12.29 -19.62 -2.57
CA ASP A 158 12.42 -20.68 -3.59
C ASP A 158 12.22 -22.08 -2.99
N THR A 159 12.26 -22.23 -1.67
CA THR A 159 11.97 -23.48 -0.96
C THR A 159 10.48 -23.81 -0.90
N LEU A 160 9.60 -22.82 -1.16
CA LEU A 160 8.13 -22.99 -1.14
C LEU A 160 7.58 -23.18 -2.56
N GLU A 161 7.44 -24.43 -3.01
CA GLU A 161 7.10 -24.80 -4.40
C GLU A 161 5.89 -24.05 -4.98
N PHE A 162 4.83 -23.78 -4.20
CA PHE A 162 3.60 -23.17 -4.69
C PHE A 162 3.50 -21.65 -4.44
N ALA A 163 4.43 -21.06 -3.73
CA ALA A 163 4.46 -19.62 -3.46
C ALA A 163 5.22 -18.86 -4.55
N ASP A 164 4.73 -18.91 -5.79
CA ASP A 164 5.33 -18.21 -6.94
C ASP A 164 5.03 -16.71 -6.87
N THR A 165 5.98 -15.96 -6.33
CA THR A 165 5.88 -14.51 -6.09
C THR A 165 5.84 -13.67 -7.36
N SER A 166 5.95 -14.27 -8.55
CA SER A 166 5.79 -13.61 -9.85
C SER A 166 4.34 -13.50 -10.32
N ARG A 167 3.38 -14.10 -9.62
CA ARG A 167 1.96 -14.09 -9.96
C ARG A 167 1.28 -12.78 -9.56
N SER A 168 0.17 -12.45 -10.24
CA SER A 168 -0.53 -11.18 -10.06
C SER A 168 -1.15 -10.98 -8.66
N TRP A 169 -1.30 -12.02 -7.86
CA TRP A 169 -1.76 -11.96 -6.46
C TRP A 169 -0.61 -11.83 -5.44
N TRP A 170 0.61 -11.67 -5.92
CA TRP A 170 1.77 -11.25 -5.15
C TRP A 170 2.17 -9.84 -5.59
N ASP A 171 2.78 -9.07 -4.70
CA ASP A 171 3.28 -7.74 -5.04
C ASP A 171 4.60 -7.86 -5.82
N ASN A 172 4.50 -7.93 -7.14
CA ASN A 172 5.67 -8.12 -8.01
C ASN A 172 6.70 -7.01 -7.85
N ASN A 173 6.26 -5.75 -7.63
CA ASN A 173 7.17 -4.62 -7.46
C ASN A 173 8.01 -4.75 -6.17
N ALA A 174 7.39 -5.22 -5.09
CA ALA A 174 8.09 -5.50 -3.84
C ALA A 174 9.01 -6.72 -3.99
N ASN A 175 8.50 -7.80 -4.54
CA ASN A 175 9.19 -9.08 -4.61
C ASN A 175 10.43 -9.01 -5.53
N GLU A 176 10.37 -8.23 -6.62
CA GLU A 176 11.54 -7.94 -7.44
C GLU A 176 12.65 -7.23 -6.63
N VAL A 177 12.29 -6.30 -5.75
CA VAL A 177 13.25 -5.56 -4.92
C VAL A 177 13.85 -6.46 -3.82
N PHE A 178 13.06 -7.38 -3.25
CA PHE A 178 13.55 -8.34 -2.24
C PHE A 178 14.25 -9.57 -2.84
N GLN A 179 14.34 -9.66 -4.16
CA GLN A 179 15.16 -10.66 -4.84
C GLN A 179 16.58 -10.13 -5.04
N ILE A 180 17.56 -10.70 -4.35
CA ILE A 180 18.94 -10.25 -4.33
C ILE A 180 19.86 -11.40 -4.75
N GLY A 181 20.64 -11.18 -5.84
CA GLY A 181 21.53 -12.21 -6.39
C GLY A 181 20.81 -13.51 -6.77
N GLY A 182 19.56 -13.42 -7.22
CA GLY A 182 18.73 -14.55 -7.62
C GLY A 182 18.10 -15.31 -6.44
N LYS A 183 18.21 -14.83 -5.21
CA LYS A 183 17.54 -15.41 -4.03
C LYS A 183 16.56 -14.42 -3.41
N GLN A 184 15.40 -14.90 -2.98
CA GLN A 184 14.37 -14.07 -2.36
C GLN A 184 14.20 -14.45 -0.89
N PHE A 185 14.40 -13.50 0.03
CA PHE A 185 14.38 -13.73 1.49
C PHE A 185 13.20 -13.10 2.20
N ALA A 186 12.48 -12.26 1.53
CA ALA A 186 11.24 -11.68 2.02
C ALA A 186 10.25 -11.59 0.89
N ALA A 187 8.97 -11.71 1.20
CA ALA A 187 7.90 -11.56 0.22
C ALA A 187 6.78 -10.67 0.73
N VAL A 188 6.13 -10.03 -0.23
CA VAL A 188 4.90 -9.26 -0.06
C VAL A 188 3.84 -9.87 -0.97
N GLY A 189 2.69 -10.17 -0.41
CA GLY A 189 1.56 -10.74 -1.13
C GLY A 189 0.23 -10.22 -0.61
N ASP A 190 -0.81 -10.41 -1.37
CA ASP A 190 -2.15 -9.91 -1.05
C ASP A 190 -2.76 -10.52 0.22
N PHE A 191 -2.12 -11.57 0.78
CA PHE A 191 -2.54 -12.16 2.07
C PHE A 191 -2.42 -11.20 3.25
N THR A 192 -1.65 -10.10 3.11
CA THR A 192 -1.47 -9.05 4.11
C THR A 192 -1.70 -7.66 3.52
N LEU A 193 -2.25 -6.75 4.31
CA LEU A 193 -2.40 -5.34 3.94
C LEU A 193 -1.24 -4.47 4.43
N SER A 194 -0.24 -5.07 5.06
CA SER A 194 0.79 -4.32 5.80
C SER A 194 1.57 -3.35 4.91
N MET A 195 1.98 -3.78 3.73
CA MET A 195 2.72 -2.91 2.81
C MET A 195 1.79 -2.05 1.96
N VAL A 196 0.68 -2.60 1.44
CA VAL A 196 -0.22 -1.86 0.57
C VAL A 196 -0.83 -0.63 1.25
N CYS A 197 -1.14 -0.71 2.54
CA CYS A 197 -1.65 0.43 3.31
C CYS A 197 -0.60 1.51 3.60
N ARG A 198 0.68 1.24 3.29
CA ARG A 198 1.82 2.15 3.42
C ARG A 198 2.15 2.92 2.16
N GLY A 199 1.37 2.77 1.09
CA GLY A 199 1.46 3.67 -0.06
C GLY A 199 1.17 5.12 0.36
N PHE A 200 2.08 6.07 0.01
CA PHE A 200 1.95 7.47 0.39
C PHE A 200 1.24 8.27 -0.68
N VAL A 201 0.26 9.07 -0.25
CA VAL A 201 -0.64 9.83 -1.10
C VAL A 201 -0.68 11.30 -0.68
N MET A 202 -1.10 12.15 -1.59
CA MET A 202 -1.36 13.56 -1.31
C MET A 202 -2.86 13.81 -1.24
N LEU A 203 -3.36 14.16 -0.08
CA LEU A 203 -4.72 14.64 0.11
C LEU A 203 -4.80 16.13 -0.24
N PHE A 204 -5.95 16.58 -0.74
CA PHE A 204 -6.21 18.00 -0.92
C PHE A 204 -7.61 18.39 -0.46
N ASN A 205 -7.73 19.61 0.02
CA ASN A 205 -8.99 20.24 0.41
C ASN A 205 -9.68 20.76 -0.86
N LYS A 206 -10.80 20.10 -1.25
CA LYS A 206 -11.54 20.44 -2.47
C LYS A 206 -12.12 21.86 -2.42
N ASP A 207 -12.59 22.32 -1.25
CA ASP A 207 -13.13 23.66 -1.09
C ASP A 207 -12.06 24.71 -1.41
N MET A 208 -10.87 24.58 -0.76
CA MET A 208 -9.77 25.53 -0.96
C MET A 208 -9.25 25.55 -2.40
N VAL A 209 -9.20 24.38 -3.05
CA VAL A 209 -8.74 24.28 -4.45
C VAL A 209 -9.79 24.86 -5.39
N SER A 210 -11.09 24.64 -5.13
CA SER A 210 -12.17 25.18 -5.96
C SER A 210 -12.19 26.71 -5.95
N ASP A 211 -11.81 27.35 -4.86
CA ASP A 211 -11.72 28.82 -4.75
C ASP A 211 -10.69 29.45 -5.71
N LEU A 212 -9.73 28.66 -6.20
CA LEU A 212 -8.76 29.15 -7.20
C LEU A 212 -9.34 29.29 -8.60
N ASN A 213 -10.50 28.66 -8.88
CA ASN A 213 -11.13 28.62 -10.20
C ASN A 213 -10.12 28.21 -11.29
N LEU A 214 -9.43 27.08 -11.09
CA LEU A 214 -8.48 26.54 -12.05
C LEU A 214 -9.18 26.19 -13.36
N ASP A 215 -8.51 26.39 -14.49
CA ASP A 215 -9.01 26.03 -15.82
C ASP A 215 -9.16 24.49 -15.99
N GLU A 216 -8.41 23.72 -15.22
CA GLU A 216 -8.37 22.27 -15.24
C GLU A 216 -8.36 21.73 -13.81
N SER A 217 -9.10 20.66 -13.56
CA SER A 217 -9.11 20.02 -12.23
C SER A 217 -7.77 19.34 -11.91
N LEU A 218 -7.46 19.14 -10.62
CA LEU A 218 -6.25 18.38 -10.23
C LEU A 218 -6.28 16.94 -10.74
N TYR A 219 -7.46 16.35 -10.86
CA TYR A 219 -7.64 15.00 -11.40
C TYR A 219 -7.34 14.95 -12.91
N ASP A 220 -7.81 15.97 -13.67
CA ASP A 220 -7.49 16.07 -15.09
C ASP A 220 -5.99 16.32 -15.30
N MET A 221 -5.37 17.12 -14.45
CA MET A 221 -3.90 17.26 -14.47
C MET A 221 -3.17 15.92 -14.28
N VAL A 222 -3.70 15.02 -13.44
CA VAL A 222 -3.13 13.66 -13.29
C VAL A 222 -3.31 12.86 -14.58
N ARG A 223 -4.51 12.88 -15.19
CA ARG A 223 -4.82 12.17 -16.45
C ARG A 223 -3.99 12.65 -17.61
N ASP A 224 -3.80 13.97 -17.68
CA ASP A 224 -3.10 14.65 -18.79
C ASP A 224 -1.57 14.75 -18.60
N ASN A 225 -1.02 14.03 -17.61
CA ASN A 225 0.41 14.07 -17.26
C ASN A 225 0.96 15.44 -16.80
N LYS A 226 0.09 16.39 -16.45
CA LYS A 226 0.47 17.74 -16.00
C LYS A 226 0.64 17.87 -14.49
N TRP A 227 0.26 16.84 -13.71
CA TRP A 227 0.49 16.81 -12.28
C TRP A 227 1.97 16.52 -11.98
N THR A 228 2.77 17.55 -12.13
CA THR A 228 4.23 17.56 -12.00
C THR A 228 4.68 18.43 -10.84
N LEU A 229 5.97 18.39 -10.48
CA LEU A 229 6.55 19.29 -9.46
C LEU A 229 6.26 20.76 -9.77
N ASP A 230 6.36 21.17 -11.04
CA ASP A 230 6.08 22.56 -11.46
C ASP A 230 4.57 22.85 -11.38
N GLY A 231 3.71 21.92 -11.81
CA GLY A 231 2.27 22.03 -11.68
C GLY A 231 1.85 22.18 -10.21
N TYR A 232 2.35 21.29 -9.35
CA TYR A 232 2.15 21.37 -7.90
C TYR A 232 2.61 22.72 -7.34
N ALA A 233 3.84 23.14 -7.60
CA ALA A 233 4.40 24.39 -7.07
C ALA A 233 3.61 25.62 -7.56
N SER A 234 3.15 25.62 -8.82
CA SER A 234 2.34 26.69 -9.41
C SER A 234 1.01 26.87 -8.68
N ILE A 235 0.37 25.79 -8.26
CA ILE A 235 -0.89 25.81 -7.52
C ILE A 235 -0.64 26.10 -6.05
N ALA A 236 0.33 25.42 -5.44
CA ALA A 236 0.66 25.49 -4.03
C ALA A 236 0.95 26.92 -3.54
N LYS A 237 1.71 27.72 -4.30
CA LYS A 237 2.03 29.11 -3.95
C LYS A 237 0.82 29.99 -3.65
N ASN A 238 -0.37 29.69 -4.21
CA ASN A 238 -1.57 30.48 -3.99
C ASN A 238 -2.18 30.31 -2.60
N PHE A 239 -1.73 29.30 -1.86
CA PHE A 239 -2.23 29.01 -0.51
C PHE A 239 -1.33 29.58 0.59
N VAL A 240 -0.18 30.16 0.26
CA VAL A 240 0.72 30.77 1.26
C VAL A 240 0.19 32.14 1.64
N LYS A 241 -0.24 32.31 2.91
CA LYS A 241 -0.83 33.57 3.40
C LYS A 241 -0.43 33.82 4.87
N ASP A 242 0.07 35.00 5.12
CA ASP A 242 0.18 35.59 6.47
C ASP A 242 -1.24 36.03 6.88
N LEU A 243 -1.86 35.24 7.79
CA LEU A 243 -3.26 35.44 8.18
C LEU A 243 -3.43 36.52 9.25
N ASN A 244 -2.40 36.70 10.10
CA ASN A 244 -2.44 37.67 11.18
C ASN A 244 -1.82 39.04 10.81
N GLY A 245 -1.09 39.09 9.68
CA GLY A 245 -0.50 40.34 9.11
C GLY A 245 0.72 40.84 9.90
N ASP A 246 1.39 40.00 10.66
CA ASP A 246 2.55 40.38 11.46
C ASP A 246 3.89 40.34 10.68
N GLY A 247 3.87 39.81 9.46
CA GLY A 247 5.03 39.70 8.57
C GLY A 247 5.92 38.50 8.87
N THR A 248 5.49 37.59 9.77
CA THR A 248 6.22 36.36 10.13
C THR A 248 5.37 35.15 9.87
N MET A 249 5.83 34.23 9.04
CA MET A 249 5.12 32.97 8.80
C MET A 249 5.36 32.00 9.95
N ASP A 250 4.30 31.65 10.69
CA ASP A 250 4.34 30.74 11.83
C ASP A 250 3.10 29.80 11.90
N GLY A 251 2.88 29.14 13.05
CA GLY A 251 1.76 28.22 13.24
C GLY A 251 0.36 28.85 13.21
N ASN A 252 0.25 30.19 13.11
CA ASN A 252 -1.02 30.91 12.99
C ASN A 252 -1.41 31.20 11.54
N ASP A 253 -0.55 30.84 10.58
CA ASP A 253 -0.67 31.20 9.18
C ASP A 253 -1.10 30.04 8.30
N GLN A 254 -1.27 30.33 7.00
CA GLN A 254 -1.65 29.36 6.00
C GLN A 254 -0.47 29.01 5.11
N TYR A 255 -0.26 27.72 4.95
CA TYR A 255 0.73 27.12 4.06
C TYR A 255 0.05 26.32 2.97
N ALA A 256 0.77 25.88 1.94
CA ALA A 256 0.19 25.03 0.92
C ALA A 256 0.08 23.59 1.38
N THR A 257 1.13 23.05 1.97
CA THR A 257 1.24 21.61 2.26
C THR A 257 1.79 21.38 3.66
N THR A 258 1.31 20.30 4.26
CA THR A 258 1.87 19.71 5.48
C THR A 258 1.86 18.18 5.36
N GLY A 259 2.50 17.50 6.30
CA GLY A 259 2.56 16.04 6.37
C GLY A 259 3.71 15.59 7.26
N ALA A 260 3.88 14.29 7.40
CA ALA A 260 5.07 13.73 8.02
C ALA A 260 6.30 14.05 7.15
N VAL A 261 7.18 14.88 7.64
CA VAL A 261 8.28 15.47 6.84
C VAL A 261 9.17 14.43 6.21
N LYS A 262 9.50 13.38 6.96
CA LYS A 262 10.23 12.21 6.43
C LYS A 262 9.59 11.68 5.16
N LEU A 263 8.31 11.42 5.24
CA LEU A 263 7.57 10.73 4.20
C LEU A 263 7.24 11.66 3.03
N HIS A 264 7.04 12.94 3.30
CA HIS A 264 6.77 13.93 2.25
C HIS A 264 7.96 14.11 1.29
N PHE A 265 9.17 14.31 1.81
CA PHE A 265 10.38 14.42 0.98
C PHE A 265 10.62 13.13 0.17
N GLY A 266 10.57 11.97 0.85
CA GLY A 266 10.73 10.66 0.18
C GLY A 266 9.68 10.44 -0.90
N SER A 267 8.42 10.80 -0.65
CA SER A 267 7.35 10.66 -1.64
C SER A 267 7.53 11.55 -2.86
N LEU A 268 8.04 12.77 -2.69
CA LEU A 268 8.39 13.64 -3.82
C LEU A 268 9.54 13.07 -4.64
N VAL A 269 10.59 12.57 -3.97
CA VAL A 269 11.75 11.95 -4.64
C VAL A 269 11.35 10.68 -5.38
N THR A 270 10.62 9.78 -4.72
CA THR A 270 10.11 8.56 -5.35
C THR A 270 9.12 8.89 -6.47
N GLY A 271 8.21 9.86 -6.26
CA GLY A 271 7.26 10.33 -7.27
C GLY A 271 7.94 10.76 -8.58
N CYS A 272 9.16 11.27 -8.50
CA CYS A 272 10.01 11.60 -9.63
C CYS A 272 10.80 10.40 -10.20
N GLY A 273 10.58 9.18 -9.72
CA GLY A 273 11.23 7.98 -10.24
C GLY A 273 12.70 7.79 -9.81
N VAL A 274 13.17 8.53 -8.82
CA VAL A 274 14.52 8.34 -8.27
C VAL A 274 14.52 7.14 -7.34
N LYS A 275 15.47 6.23 -7.53
CA LYS A 275 15.80 5.12 -6.64
C LYS A 275 17.13 5.41 -5.93
N TYR A 276 17.19 5.13 -4.63
CA TYR A 276 18.44 5.20 -3.85
C TYR A 276 19.31 3.99 -4.13
N ILE A 277 18.67 2.82 -4.22
CA ILE A 277 19.31 1.55 -4.57
C ILE A 277 18.66 1.03 -5.85
N SER A 278 19.45 0.72 -6.83
CA SER A 278 19.05 -0.01 -8.05
C SER A 278 19.66 -1.40 -8.03
N THR A 279 19.22 -2.28 -8.90
CA THR A 279 19.82 -3.59 -9.12
C THR A 279 20.51 -3.61 -10.48
N ASP A 280 21.65 -4.32 -10.59
CA ASP A 280 22.29 -4.57 -11.88
C ASP A 280 21.64 -5.76 -12.60
N SER A 281 22.22 -6.16 -13.74
CA SER A 281 21.71 -7.27 -14.56
C SER A 281 21.78 -8.66 -13.89
N GLU A 282 22.54 -8.78 -12.81
CA GLU A 282 22.69 -10.02 -12.02
C GLU A 282 21.82 -9.98 -10.75
N GLY A 283 20.98 -8.93 -10.59
CA GLY A 283 20.14 -8.73 -9.42
C GLY A 283 20.92 -8.25 -8.19
N VAL A 284 22.14 -7.74 -8.34
CA VAL A 284 22.95 -7.25 -7.23
C VAL A 284 22.64 -5.79 -6.97
N PRO A 285 22.32 -5.40 -5.71
CA PRO A 285 22.04 -4.02 -5.36
C PRO A 285 23.23 -3.09 -5.60
N GLN A 286 22.95 -1.88 -6.08
CA GLN A 286 23.91 -0.83 -6.36
C GLN A 286 23.46 0.50 -5.78
N PHE A 287 24.35 1.27 -5.15
CA PHE A 287 24.03 2.63 -4.70
C PHE A 287 23.85 3.54 -5.92
N ALA A 288 22.59 3.93 -6.22
CA ALA A 288 22.22 4.56 -7.50
C ALA A 288 22.41 6.08 -7.54
N ILE A 289 22.73 6.73 -6.41
CA ILE A 289 22.84 8.19 -6.36
C ILE A 289 24.18 8.73 -6.81
N PRO A 290 25.36 8.12 -6.49
CA PRO A 290 26.65 8.65 -6.91
C PRO A 290 26.77 8.78 -8.44
N GLY A 291 27.00 10.01 -8.93
CA GLY A 291 27.11 10.30 -10.36
C GLY A 291 25.78 10.37 -11.13
N ASN A 292 24.67 10.22 -10.46
CA ASN A 292 23.33 10.33 -11.05
C ASN A 292 22.88 11.81 -11.08
N THR A 293 23.14 12.50 -12.19
CA THR A 293 22.77 13.91 -12.36
C THR A 293 21.28 14.15 -12.22
N TYR A 294 20.45 13.23 -12.73
CA TYR A 294 18.98 13.33 -12.59
C TYR A 294 18.54 13.32 -11.15
N ALA A 295 19.10 12.45 -10.31
CA ALA A 295 18.75 12.41 -8.88
C ALA A 295 19.08 13.75 -8.19
N PHE A 296 20.23 14.36 -8.54
CA PHE A 296 20.58 15.68 -7.99
C PHE A 296 19.66 16.79 -8.51
N ASP A 297 19.29 16.77 -9.79
CA ASP A 297 18.30 17.71 -10.35
C ASP A 297 16.96 17.61 -9.63
N VAL A 298 16.51 16.39 -9.30
CA VAL A 298 15.27 16.13 -8.52
C VAL A 298 15.41 16.69 -7.11
N PHE A 299 16.50 16.39 -6.40
CA PHE A 299 16.73 16.90 -5.05
C PHE A 299 16.77 18.43 -5.00
N GLU A 300 17.49 19.05 -5.92
CA GLU A 300 17.58 20.51 -6.03
C GLU A 300 16.23 21.13 -6.37
N LYS A 301 15.47 20.56 -7.29
CA LYS A 301 14.14 21.06 -7.68
C LYS A 301 13.17 21.02 -6.49
N ILE A 302 13.10 19.89 -5.75
CA ILE A 302 12.27 19.75 -4.56
C ILE A 302 12.71 20.76 -3.47
N PHE A 303 14.02 20.88 -3.25
CA PHE A 303 14.58 21.84 -2.32
C PHE A 303 14.17 23.27 -2.67
N ASN A 304 14.32 23.68 -3.93
CA ASN A 304 13.99 25.05 -4.39
C ASN A 304 12.49 25.34 -4.33
N ILE A 305 11.62 24.33 -4.50
CA ILE A 305 10.17 24.50 -4.32
C ILE A 305 9.84 24.88 -2.87
N HIS A 306 10.55 24.33 -1.89
CA HIS A 306 10.21 24.48 -0.48
C HIS A 306 11.07 25.49 0.28
N ASN A 307 12.33 25.70 -0.14
CA ASN A 307 13.26 26.57 0.57
C ASN A 307 12.88 28.04 0.41
N GLY A 308 12.53 28.68 1.52
CA GLY A 308 12.19 30.11 1.58
C GLY A 308 10.84 30.47 0.92
N THR A 309 10.03 29.51 0.48
CA THR A 309 8.76 29.76 -0.20
C THR A 309 7.54 29.67 0.71
N ASN A 310 7.69 29.09 1.90
CA ASN A 310 6.60 28.75 2.82
C ASN A 310 5.50 27.84 2.22
N ILE A 311 5.80 27.14 1.12
CA ILE A 311 4.86 26.16 0.53
C ILE A 311 4.64 25.01 1.49
N PHE A 312 5.72 24.48 2.08
CA PHE A 312 5.65 23.37 3.02
C PHE A 312 5.83 23.85 4.45
N TYR A 313 4.86 23.56 5.33
CA TYR A 313 4.99 23.80 6.75
C TYR A 313 5.83 22.69 7.39
N ASN A 314 7.08 23.04 7.69
CA ASN A 314 8.04 22.13 8.31
C ASN A 314 7.84 22.08 9.83
N ILE A 315 7.10 21.09 10.29
CA ILE A 315 6.86 20.84 11.72
C ILE A 315 8.07 20.10 12.30
N VAL A 316 9.21 20.79 12.40
CA VAL A 316 10.49 20.20 12.88
C VAL A 316 10.42 19.62 14.30
N LYS A 317 9.42 19.99 15.06
CA LYS A 317 9.21 19.51 16.44
C LYS A 317 8.22 18.34 16.55
N ALA A 318 7.49 18.07 15.50
CA ALA A 318 6.55 16.96 15.49
C ALA A 318 7.27 15.67 15.16
N ASP A 319 6.91 14.66 15.89
CA ASP A 319 7.35 13.30 15.67
C ASP A 319 7.22 12.94 14.19
N VAL A 320 8.27 12.43 13.63
CA VAL A 320 8.50 12.15 12.21
C VAL A 320 7.62 11.03 11.65
N HIS A 321 6.65 10.55 12.42
CA HIS A 321 5.79 9.44 12.06
C HIS A 321 4.48 9.89 11.39
N ASP A 322 3.94 9.00 10.57
CA ASP A 322 2.64 9.14 9.93
C ASP A 322 1.57 9.39 10.99
N GLY A 323 0.80 10.46 10.81
CA GLY A 323 -0.27 10.84 11.74
C GLY A 323 0.16 11.78 12.88
N SER A 324 1.26 12.55 12.70
CA SER A 324 1.54 13.62 13.66
C SER A 324 0.26 14.45 13.86
N ASN A 325 -0.23 14.51 15.11
CA ASN A 325 -1.47 15.18 15.46
C ASN A 325 -1.48 16.64 14.99
N GLU A 326 -0.32 17.28 14.93
CA GLU A 326 -0.18 18.67 14.50
C GLU A 326 -0.40 18.84 12.99
N ALA A 327 0.27 18.05 12.13
CA ALA A 327 0.09 18.13 10.69
C ALA A 327 -1.37 17.79 10.28
N THR A 328 -1.96 16.78 10.91
CA THR A 328 -3.36 16.41 10.74
C THR A 328 -4.28 17.57 11.16
N THR A 329 -3.98 18.22 12.28
CA THR A 329 -4.76 19.35 12.80
C THR A 329 -4.69 20.57 11.86
N PHE A 330 -3.50 20.89 11.33
CA PHE A 330 -3.33 21.97 10.34
C PHE A 330 -4.22 21.76 9.11
N PHE A 331 -4.22 20.57 8.55
CA PHE A 331 -5.08 20.27 7.40
C PHE A 331 -6.57 20.32 7.76
N LYS A 332 -6.99 19.74 8.89
CA LYS A 332 -8.39 19.81 9.36
C LYS A 332 -8.86 21.24 9.64
N ASN A 333 -7.96 22.12 10.08
CA ASN A 333 -8.23 23.54 10.32
C ASN A 333 -8.19 24.40 9.05
N LYS A 334 -8.00 23.80 7.86
CA LYS A 334 -7.85 24.52 6.58
C LYS A 334 -6.64 25.48 6.56
N GLN A 335 -5.63 25.21 7.39
CA GLN A 335 -4.37 25.95 7.38
C GLN A 335 -3.42 25.45 6.29
N THR A 336 -3.74 24.30 5.66
CA THR A 336 -3.06 23.82 4.45
C THR A 336 -4.06 23.27 3.45
N ALA A 337 -3.76 23.45 2.15
CA ALA A 337 -4.58 22.94 1.06
C ALA A 337 -4.25 21.47 0.72
N PHE A 338 -2.99 21.06 0.96
CA PHE A 338 -2.51 19.71 0.71
C PHE A 338 -1.98 19.06 1.99
N HIS A 339 -2.06 17.73 2.05
CA HIS A 339 -1.53 16.94 3.16
C HIS A 339 -0.97 15.61 2.68
N GLY A 340 0.31 15.35 2.98
CA GLY A 340 0.94 14.06 2.68
C GLY A 340 0.70 13.06 3.81
N THR A 341 0.15 11.87 3.46
CA THR A 341 -0.12 10.80 4.42
C THR A 341 -0.06 9.43 3.75
N SER A 342 -0.01 8.35 4.53
CA SER A 342 -0.20 7.00 4.01
C SER A 342 -1.67 6.70 3.73
N MET A 343 -1.96 5.69 2.92
CA MET A 343 -3.34 5.23 2.68
C MET A 343 -4.06 4.84 3.97
N ARG A 344 -3.34 4.24 4.94
CA ARG A 344 -3.89 4.01 6.29
C ARG A 344 -4.25 5.31 6.99
N GLY A 345 -3.40 6.33 6.85
CA GLY A 345 -3.58 7.64 7.49
C GLY A 345 -4.78 8.43 6.97
N VAL A 346 -5.29 8.12 5.78
CA VAL A 346 -6.52 8.73 5.22
C VAL A 346 -7.71 8.63 6.19
N ALA A 347 -7.77 7.54 6.95
CA ALA A 347 -8.83 7.33 7.95
C ALA A 347 -8.88 8.41 9.06
N ASN A 348 -7.77 9.10 9.32
CA ASN A 348 -7.68 10.16 10.33
C ASN A 348 -8.48 11.42 9.98
N PHE A 349 -8.96 11.52 8.74
CA PHE A 349 -9.67 12.70 8.23
C PHE A 349 -11.18 12.50 8.11
N ARG A 350 -11.74 11.40 8.62
CA ARG A 350 -13.18 11.07 8.55
C ARG A 350 -14.09 12.14 9.17
N ASP A 351 -13.58 12.92 10.11
CA ASP A 351 -14.28 13.99 10.85
C ASP A 351 -13.99 15.40 10.31
N ALA A 352 -13.19 15.54 9.23
CA ALA A 352 -12.99 16.83 8.60
C ALA A 352 -14.31 17.44 8.10
N ASN A 353 -14.43 18.77 8.12
CA ASN A 353 -15.64 19.51 7.80
C ASN A 353 -15.69 20.05 6.37
N PHE A 354 -14.87 19.50 5.47
CA PHE A 354 -14.76 19.82 4.06
C PHE A 354 -14.56 18.54 3.23
N ASP A 355 -14.74 18.64 1.93
CA ASP A 355 -14.51 17.53 1.02
C ASP A 355 -13.02 17.38 0.70
N ILE A 356 -12.53 16.14 0.73
CA ILE A 356 -11.12 15.81 0.48
C ILE A 356 -11.02 15.06 -0.84
N GLY A 357 -10.03 15.39 -1.64
CA GLY A 357 -9.59 14.58 -2.78
C GLY A 357 -8.29 13.86 -2.48
N ILE A 358 -7.99 12.84 -3.26
CA ILE A 358 -6.77 12.04 -3.16
C ILE A 358 -6.03 12.07 -4.50
N LEU A 359 -4.71 12.22 -4.46
CA LEU A 359 -3.83 12.28 -5.62
C LEU A 359 -2.59 11.42 -5.39
N PRO A 360 -1.97 10.87 -6.45
CA PRO A 360 -0.58 10.45 -6.38
C PRO A 360 0.33 11.64 -6.07
N TYR A 361 1.55 11.40 -5.59
CA TYR A 361 2.56 12.45 -5.55
C TYR A 361 2.95 12.88 -6.97
N PRO A 362 3.35 14.17 -7.16
CA PRO A 362 3.60 14.70 -8.50
C PRO A 362 4.83 14.05 -9.15
N LYS A 363 4.81 13.98 -10.48
CA LYS A 363 5.92 13.57 -11.32
C LYS A 363 6.98 14.68 -11.40
N TYR A 364 8.17 14.36 -11.92
CA TYR A 364 9.21 15.35 -12.18
C TYR A 364 8.80 16.36 -13.25
N ASP A 365 8.34 15.84 -14.41
CA ASP A 365 7.85 16.62 -15.56
C ASP A 365 6.82 15.82 -16.38
N GLU A 366 6.32 16.40 -17.45
CA GLU A 366 5.32 15.81 -18.34
C GLU A 366 5.85 14.65 -19.20
N ASN A 367 7.19 14.48 -19.32
CA ASN A 367 7.80 13.39 -20.08
C ASN A 367 7.89 12.09 -19.25
N GLN A 368 7.75 12.18 -17.94
CA GLN A 368 7.69 10.99 -17.08
C GLN A 368 6.39 10.26 -17.33
N GLU A 369 6.44 9.03 -17.86
CA GLU A 369 5.24 8.25 -18.22
C GLU A 369 4.46 7.78 -16.99
N ASN A 370 5.15 7.20 -16.00
CA ASN A 370 4.52 6.51 -14.88
C ASN A 370 4.52 7.35 -13.61
N TYR A 371 3.49 7.17 -12.78
CA TYR A 371 3.52 7.57 -11.38
C TYR A 371 4.31 6.54 -10.56
N TYR A 372 4.94 6.97 -9.47
CA TYR A 372 5.64 6.14 -8.51
C TYR A 372 5.21 6.52 -7.10
N ILE A 373 4.76 5.55 -6.33
CA ILE A 373 4.20 5.78 -5.00
C ILE A 373 5.12 5.17 -3.95
N LEU A 374 5.75 6.01 -3.15
CA LEU A 374 6.57 5.54 -2.03
C LEU A 374 5.79 4.53 -1.19
N THR A 375 6.40 3.36 -0.95
CA THR A 375 5.86 2.34 -0.06
C THR A 375 7.00 1.82 0.81
N SER A 376 6.88 1.99 2.12
CA SER A 376 7.89 1.51 3.08
C SER A 376 7.36 1.55 4.52
N GLY A 377 8.05 0.86 5.42
CA GLY A 377 7.75 0.88 6.85
C GLY A 377 6.56 0.01 7.23
N GLY A 378 6.33 -1.05 6.50
CA GLY A 378 5.38 -2.11 6.83
C GLY A 378 6.08 -3.40 7.23
N THR A 379 5.33 -4.51 7.29
CA THR A 379 5.89 -5.83 7.52
C THR A 379 5.94 -6.63 6.24
N VAL A 380 6.99 -7.41 6.10
CA VAL A 380 7.19 -8.39 5.03
C VAL A 380 7.26 -9.79 5.61
N ALA A 381 6.86 -10.77 4.84
CA ALA A 381 6.88 -12.16 5.27
C ALA A 381 8.27 -12.77 5.06
N THR A 382 8.76 -13.51 6.04
CA THR A 382 10.04 -14.22 5.98
C THR A 382 9.87 -15.66 6.45
N ILE A 383 10.71 -16.56 5.92
CA ILE A 383 10.74 -17.97 6.29
C ILE A 383 11.91 -18.17 7.26
N PRO A 384 11.67 -18.62 8.50
CA PRO A 384 12.78 -18.94 9.41
C PRO A 384 13.49 -20.22 8.96
N VAL A 385 14.83 -20.29 9.08
CA VAL A 385 15.62 -21.48 8.71
C VAL A 385 15.27 -22.73 9.54
N THR A 386 14.45 -22.58 10.58
CA THR A 386 13.95 -23.71 11.40
C THR A 386 12.65 -24.31 10.87
N LEU A 387 12.09 -23.79 9.76
CA LEU A 387 10.91 -24.38 9.12
C LEU A 387 11.26 -25.79 8.60
N PRO A 388 10.59 -26.86 9.08
CA PRO A 388 10.85 -28.21 8.60
C PRO A 388 10.49 -28.39 7.12
N GLU A 389 11.31 -29.10 6.37
CA GLU A 389 11.16 -29.33 4.93
C GLU A 389 9.81 -29.98 4.57
N ASP A 390 9.30 -30.88 5.43
CA ASP A 390 8.01 -31.55 5.22
C ASP A 390 6.79 -30.62 5.35
N ARG A 391 6.99 -29.37 5.81
CA ARG A 391 5.95 -28.34 5.89
C ARG A 391 5.93 -27.42 4.67
N HIS A 392 7.00 -27.33 3.88
CA HIS A 392 7.20 -26.35 2.80
C HIS A 392 6.04 -26.39 1.77
N GLU A 393 5.64 -27.57 1.31
CA GLU A 393 4.55 -27.71 0.34
C GLU A 393 3.23 -27.13 0.86
N ASN A 394 2.82 -27.48 2.08
CA ASN A 394 1.57 -27.00 2.66
C ASN A 394 1.60 -25.49 2.92
N VAL A 395 2.72 -24.98 3.42
CA VAL A 395 2.93 -23.54 3.65
C VAL A 395 2.80 -22.77 2.33
N GLY A 396 3.49 -23.23 1.27
CA GLY A 396 3.42 -22.60 -0.05
C GLY A 396 2.01 -22.56 -0.63
N ILE A 397 1.28 -23.70 -0.59
CA ILE A 397 -0.11 -23.78 -1.06
C ILE A 397 -1.02 -22.82 -0.29
N LEU A 398 -0.90 -22.77 1.03
CA LEU A 398 -1.79 -21.93 1.86
C LEU A 398 -1.51 -20.45 1.70
N LEU A 399 -0.25 -20.04 1.59
CA LEU A 399 0.11 -18.64 1.31
C LEU A 399 -0.44 -18.19 -0.04
N ASP A 400 -0.27 -19.01 -1.08
CA ASP A 400 -0.77 -18.68 -2.41
C ASP A 400 -2.31 -18.65 -2.43
N ALA A 401 -2.97 -19.57 -1.73
CA ALA A 401 -4.42 -19.58 -1.57
C ALA A 401 -4.95 -18.33 -0.84
N LEU A 402 -4.25 -17.90 0.21
CA LEU A 402 -4.58 -16.68 0.92
C LEU A 402 -4.40 -15.43 0.04
N CYS A 403 -3.34 -15.38 -0.76
CA CYS A 403 -3.11 -14.29 -1.72
C CYS A 403 -4.25 -14.22 -2.76
N ARG A 404 -4.62 -15.35 -3.37
CA ARG A 404 -5.70 -15.42 -4.38
C ARG A 404 -7.05 -14.98 -3.82
N ASP A 405 -7.42 -15.49 -2.65
CA ASP A 405 -8.67 -15.08 -2.01
C ASP A 405 -8.63 -13.59 -1.64
N SER A 406 -7.52 -13.10 -1.13
CA SER A 406 -7.36 -11.69 -0.77
C SER A 406 -7.45 -10.76 -1.97
N GLN A 407 -6.86 -11.12 -3.11
CA GLN A 407 -6.97 -10.34 -4.34
C GLN A 407 -8.44 -10.18 -4.78
N GLN A 408 -9.24 -11.25 -4.61
CA GLN A 408 -10.65 -11.25 -5.00
C GLN A 408 -11.57 -10.57 -3.99
N ASN A 409 -11.26 -10.62 -2.70
CA ASN A 409 -12.20 -10.26 -1.63
C ASN A 409 -11.67 -9.21 -0.66
N LEU A 410 -10.45 -9.37 -0.14
CA LEU A 410 -9.89 -8.49 0.90
C LEU A 410 -9.44 -7.13 0.34
N LEU A 411 -8.68 -7.13 -0.75
CA LEU A 411 -8.20 -5.89 -1.39
C LEU A 411 -9.35 -5.01 -1.92
N PRO A 412 -10.38 -5.55 -2.60
CA PRO A 412 -11.55 -4.76 -2.97
C PRO A 412 -12.27 -4.17 -1.76
N THR A 413 -12.39 -4.93 -0.66
CA THR A 413 -12.97 -4.44 0.59
C THR A 413 -12.14 -3.31 1.18
N TYR A 414 -10.82 -3.43 1.21
CA TYR A 414 -9.92 -2.38 1.67
C TYR A 414 -10.01 -1.11 0.81
N LYS A 415 -9.99 -1.25 -0.53
CA LYS A 415 -10.21 -0.14 -1.47
C LYS A 415 -11.55 0.55 -1.19
N GLU A 416 -12.63 -0.21 -0.99
CA GLU A 416 -13.95 0.34 -0.65
C GLU A 416 -13.93 1.12 0.67
N ILE A 417 -13.21 0.64 1.70
CA ILE A 417 -13.08 1.32 2.99
C ILE A 417 -12.33 2.65 2.83
N VAL A 418 -11.25 2.66 2.08
CA VAL A 418 -10.49 3.89 1.76
C VAL A 418 -11.37 4.87 0.99
N LEU A 419 -12.10 4.41 -0.03
CA LEU A 419 -13.05 5.22 -0.81
C LEU A 419 -14.24 5.72 0.02
N LYS A 420 -14.77 4.91 0.93
CA LYS A 420 -15.90 5.28 1.80
C LYS A 420 -15.51 6.18 2.97
N THR A 421 -14.25 6.45 3.16
CA THR A 421 -13.84 7.60 3.94
C THR A 421 -14.59 8.79 3.36
N LYS A 422 -15.28 9.58 4.17
CA LYS A 422 -16.35 10.56 3.86
C LYS A 422 -16.13 11.43 2.59
N TYR A 423 -14.98 11.35 1.95
CA TYR A 423 -14.41 12.34 1.07
C TYR A 423 -13.99 11.83 -0.31
N ALA A 424 -13.78 10.54 -0.49
CA ALA A 424 -13.39 9.94 -1.77
C ALA A 424 -14.58 9.18 -2.42
N ARG A 425 -15.77 9.80 -2.46
CA ARG A 425 -17.00 9.17 -2.97
C ARG A 425 -17.28 9.47 -4.44
N ASP A 426 -16.41 10.20 -5.08
CA ASP A 426 -16.53 10.51 -6.50
C ASP A 426 -15.73 9.52 -7.36
N GLU A 427 -16.11 9.42 -8.62
CA GLU A 427 -15.47 8.53 -9.60
C GLU A 427 -14.01 8.91 -9.83
N ASP A 428 -13.67 10.20 -9.76
CA ASP A 428 -12.29 10.69 -9.91
C ASP A 428 -11.37 10.16 -8.82
N SER A 429 -11.81 10.19 -7.57
CA SER A 429 -11.03 9.62 -6.45
C SER A 429 -10.82 8.11 -6.56
N ALA A 430 -11.81 7.38 -7.12
CA ALA A 430 -11.68 5.95 -7.37
C ALA A 430 -10.61 5.66 -8.42
N GLU A 431 -10.60 6.43 -9.52
CA GLU A 431 -9.58 6.34 -10.55
C GLU A 431 -8.17 6.67 -10.02
N MET A 432 -8.06 7.73 -9.21
CA MET A 432 -6.77 8.05 -8.57
C MET A 432 -6.26 6.93 -7.68
N LEU A 433 -7.13 6.25 -6.94
CA LEU A 433 -6.74 5.09 -6.14
C LEU A 433 -6.27 3.92 -7.01
N ASP A 434 -6.88 3.70 -8.17
CA ASP A 434 -6.41 2.65 -9.09
C ASP A 434 -5.00 2.97 -9.62
N ILE A 435 -4.73 4.24 -9.97
CA ILE A 435 -3.38 4.71 -10.32
C ILE A 435 -2.41 4.49 -9.16
N ILE A 436 -2.79 4.87 -7.95
CA ILE A 436 -1.96 4.76 -6.74
C ILE A 436 -1.62 3.29 -6.45
N PHE A 437 -2.63 2.41 -6.42
CA PHE A 437 -2.42 0.97 -6.16
C PHE A 437 -1.58 0.29 -7.24
N GLY A 438 -1.73 0.71 -8.50
CA GLY A 438 -0.92 0.20 -9.61
C GLY A 438 0.50 0.76 -9.69
N SER A 439 0.84 1.75 -8.83
CA SER A 439 2.12 2.48 -8.87
C SER A 439 2.95 2.33 -7.58
N LEU A 440 2.58 1.40 -6.69
CA LEU A 440 3.35 1.15 -5.46
C LEU A 440 4.80 0.83 -5.82
N THR A 441 5.72 1.53 -5.20
CA THR A 441 7.14 1.49 -5.55
C THR A 441 7.98 1.22 -4.30
N TYR A 442 8.87 0.26 -4.43
CA TYR A 442 9.76 -0.18 -3.37
C TYR A 442 11.20 0.14 -3.74
N ASP A 443 12.03 0.41 -2.73
CA ASP A 443 13.45 0.70 -2.87
C ASP A 443 14.17 0.23 -1.61
N LEU A 444 15.20 -0.59 -1.77
CA LEU A 444 16.01 -1.09 -0.63
C LEU A 444 16.60 0.05 0.21
N GLY A 445 16.87 1.20 -0.40
CA GLY A 445 17.34 2.39 0.31
C GLY A 445 16.26 3.11 1.12
N LEU A 446 14.98 2.79 0.91
CA LEU A 446 13.84 3.30 1.67
C LEU A 446 13.33 2.28 2.69
N SER A 447 13.52 1.01 2.44
CA SER A 447 13.00 -0.09 3.25
C SER A 447 14.09 -0.79 4.05
N VAL A 448 15.16 -1.26 3.42
CA VAL A 448 16.19 -2.10 4.07
C VAL A 448 17.30 -1.25 4.70
N TRP A 449 17.74 -0.19 4.03
CA TRP A 449 18.83 0.69 4.50
C TRP A 449 18.45 2.17 4.61
N PRO A 450 17.27 2.53 5.17
CA PRO A 450 16.84 3.93 5.21
C PRO A 450 17.75 4.82 6.07
N GLN A 451 18.37 4.26 7.12
CA GLN A 451 19.24 5.00 8.05
C GLN A 451 20.51 5.53 7.37
N ASP A 452 21.08 4.77 6.43
CA ASP A 452 22.35 5.09 5.76
C ASP A 452 22.17 5.65 4.35
N THR A 453 20.94 5.70 3.85
CA THR A 453 20.57 6.29 2.55
C THR A 453 19.62 7.46 2.72
N TYR A 454 18.34 7.19 2.59
CA TYR A 454 17.23 8.13 2.54
C TYR A 454 17.22 9.14 3.70
N TYR A 455 17.41 8.70 4.96
CA TYR A 455 17.38 9.62 6.10
C TYR A 455 18.53 10.64 6.10
N LYS A 456 19.64 10.33 5.45
CA LYS A 456 20.75 11.31 5.32
C LYS A 456 20.40 12.47 4.38
N TYR A 457 19.71 12.16 3.26
CA TYR A 457 19.21 13.20 2.36
C TYR A 457 18.07 13.99 2.97
N MET A 458 17.16 13.30 3.66
CA MET A 458 16.08 13.93 4.40
C MET A 458 16.61 14.92 5.47
N GLU A 459 17.67 14.59 6.18
CA GLU A 459 18.29 15.52 7.14
C GLU A 459 18.76 16.82 6.47
N SER A 460 19.30 16.74 5.27
CA SER A 460 19.71 17.91 4.47
C SER A 460 18.49 18.77 4.12
N TYR A 461 17.43 18.12 3.65
CA TYR A 461 16.15 18.77 3.35
C TYR A 461 15.53 19.42 4.60
N LEU A 462 15.47 18.72 5.72
CA LEU A 462 14.92 19.25 6.98
C LEU A 462 15.65 20.49 7.49
N LYS A 463 16.96 20.52 7.32
CA LYS A 463 17.81 21.65 7.72
C LYS A 463 17.79 22.79 6.69
N MET A 464 17.06 22.62 5.58
CA MET A 464 17.06 23.53 4.44
C MET A 464 18.50 23.89 4.03
N THR A 465 19.33 22.84 3.85
CA THR A 465 20.71 22.95 3.40
C THR A 465 20.88 22.20 2.10
N ASP A 466 21.35 22.91 1.07
CA ASP A 466 21.70 22.32 -0.21
C ASP A 466 23.10 21.69 -0.13
N ASN A 467 23.19 20.50 0.43
CA ASN A 467 24.43 19.75 0.58
C ASN A 467 24.31 18.29 0.13
N PHE A 468 23.39 17.99 -0.78
CA PHE A 468 23.08 16.64 -1.24
C PHE A 468 24.32 15.92 -1.81
N SER A 469 25.13 16.59 -2.64
CA SER A 469 26.37 16.03 -3.18
C SER A 469 27.35 15.62 -2.07
N SER A 470 27.62 16.54 -1.11
CA SER A 470 28.53 16.24 0.00
C SER A 470 27.97 15.16 0.95
N THR A 471 26.66 15.03 1.03
CA THR A 471 25.99 13.94 1.77
C THR A 471 26.26 12.62 1.07
N THR A 472 26.09 12.55 -0.26
CA THR A 472 26.39 11.37 -1.07
C THR A 472 27.84 10.90 -0.87
N ASP A 473 28.81 11.82 -0.92
CA ASP A 473 30.23 11.48 -0.74
C ASP A 473 30.50 10.89 0.65
N LYS A 474 29.83 11.38 1.70
CA LYS A 474 29.98 10.89 3.07
C LYS A 474 29.41 9.50 3.31
N ILE A 475 28.26 9.20 2.70
CA ILE A 475 27.57 7.94 2.95
C ILE A 475 27.97 6.83 1.97
N LYS A 476 28.59 7.16 0.85
CA LYS A 476 28.90 6.22 -0.24
C LYS A 476 29.58 4.95 0.26
N SER A 477 30.65 5.09 1.02
CA SER A 477 31.41 3.92 1.51
C SER A 477 30.64 3.09 2.54
N ILE A 478 29.69 3.70 3.26
CA ILE A 478 28.83 2.99 4.23
C ILE A 478 27.83 2.14 3.47
N VAL A 479 27.09 2.76 2.54
CA VAL A 479 26.08 2.06 1.74
C VAL A 479 26.69 0.94 0.89
N GLU A 480 27.84 1.20 0.24
CA GLU A 480 28.55 0.18 -0.54
C GLU A 480 29.01 -1.00 0.34
N LYS A 481 29.38 -0.73 1.59
CA LYS A 481 29.73 -1.78 2.56
C LYS A 481 28.51 -2.59 2.97
N ASP A 482 27.39 -1.96 3.27
CA ASP A 482 26.16 -2.66 3.67
C ASP A 482 25.66 -3.59 2.56
N ILE A 483 25.71 -3.10 1.30
CA ILE A 483 25.44 -3.91 0.10
C ILE A 483 26.42 -5.10 0.02
N SER A 484 27.72 -4.86 0.17
CA SER A 484 28.75 -5.91 0.10
C SER A 484 28.59 -6.95 1.19
N ASP A 485 28.24 -6.55 2.41
CA ASP A 485 28.00 -7.46 3.53
C ASP A 485 26.81 -8.37 3.24
N LEU A 486 25.71 -7.82 2.69
CA LEU A 486 24.53 -8.59 2.28
C LEU A 486 24.88 -9.58 1.16
N VAL A 487 25.51 -9.10 0.07
CA VAL A 487 25.89 -9.95 -1.08
C VAL A 487 26.86 -11.09 -0.65
N SER A 488 27.83 -10.76 0.20
CA SER A 488 28.76 -11.78 0.74
C SER A 488 28.08 -12.84 1.63
N SER A 489 26.86 -12.58 2.06
CA SER A 489 26.07 -13.53 2.85
C SER A 489 25.26 -14.50 1.97
N LEU A 490 25.12 -14.21 0.66
CA LEU A 490 24.38 -15.06 -0.30
C LEU A 490 25.04 -16.44 -0.49
N ASP A 491 26.35 -16.54 -0.28
CA ASP A 491 27.16 -17.74 -0.50
C ASP A 491 27.31 -18.60 0.75
N LYS A 492 26.73 -18.21 1.87
CA LYS A 492 26.80 -18.94 3.14
C LYS A 492 25.61 -19.85 3.36
#